data_096fc3991575551c20a09a9410450062
#
_entry.id   096fc3991575551c20a09a9410450062
#
_cell.length_a   1.000
_cell.length_b   1.000
_cell.length_c   1.000
_cell.angle_alpha   90.00
_cell.angle_beta   90.00
_cell.angle_gamma   90.00
#
_symmetry.space_group_name_H-M   'P 1'
#
loop_
_entity.id
_entity.type
_entity.pdbx_description
1 polymer ?
#
loop_
_entity_poly.entity_id
_entity_poly.type
_entity_poly.pdbx_seq_one_letter_code
_entity_poly.pdbx_strand_id
1 'polypeptide(L)'
;MFAKKENASMAEREGYMDYLQKLNYHYRPKAGWVNDPNGLVYFDGYYHVFYQHAPDFEIPWQQPMHWGHARTKDFISWEELPVALFPDMPYDDKGCWSGTAIVKDGVLYLFYASINLPKGSERKAQTVSVAYSTDGISFKKYEKNPVIAHYPSDGGPDFRDPAVCCIDGIYYCVMASGNPESKTARLLLYKSENLFDWDYVGIMSEWENGKYAECPSFMSAGDKCLLTASVCPLDSAHYFSIMYGSFEGGKFTVEHTGEVDRGPDQYAGQVFTDHKGRNILISWIPGWKYKGYAEKDVGCMSVPRELTLVDGKVYGYPIEELRHLLKESDPALTRTDTGFIINREGRDPVVYNGEIKDLKILRDGYIMEVFVNGGEDIFSVLL
;
A
#
# COMPACT_ATOMS: atom_id res chain seq x y z
N MET A 1 3.53 -29.11 7.36
CA MET A 1 2.10 -29.52 7.31
C MET A 1 1.42 -28.89 6.08
N PHE A 2 2.11 -28.93 4.91
CA PHE A 2 1.71 -28.24 3.66
C PHE A 2 1.44 -29.18 2.48
N ALA A 3 1.24 -30.46 2.73
CA ALA A 3 1.11 -31.45 1.65
C ALA A 3 -0.23 -32.21 1.70
N LYS A 4 -1.38 -31.50 1.70
CA LYS A 4 -2.69 -32.19 1.67
C LYS A 4 -3.84 -31.42 0.97
N LYS A 5 -3.59 -30.58 -0.03
CA LYS A 5 -4.68 -29.99 -0.84
C LYS A 5 -4.38 -29.84 -2.33
N GLU A 6 -3.68 -30.81 -2.92
CA GLU A 6 -3.52 -30.87 -4.38
C GLU A 6 -4.76 -31.41 -5.13
N ASN A 7 -5.88 -31.74 -4.47
CA ASN A 7 -7.04 -32.40 -5.05
C ASN A 7 -8.38 -31.65 -4.86
N ALA A 8 -8.39 -30.33 -4.91
CA ALA A 8 -9.66 -29.63 -5.10
C ALA A 8 -10.18 -29.92 -6.52
N SER A 9 -11.44 -30.36 -6.64
CA SER A 9 -12.04 -30.66 -7.94
C SER A 9 -12.11 -29.40 -8.81
N MET A 10 -12.11 -29.55 -10.15
CA MET A 10 -12.30 -28.42 -11.08
C MET A 10 -13.54 -27.59 -10.75
N ALA A 11 -14.64 -28.23 -10.33
CA ALA A 11 -15.87 -27.57 -9.94
C ALA A 11 -15.73 -26.73 -8.65
N GLU A 12 -14.88 -27.17 -7.69
CA GLU A 12 -14.56 -26.38 -6.50
C GLU A 12 -13.65 -25.20 -6.84
N ARG A 13 -12.76 -25.34 -7.83
CA ARG A 13 -11.93 -24.24 -8.34
C ARG A 13 -12.78 -23.25 -9.16
N GLU A 14 -13.71 -23.71 -9.99
CA GLU A 14 -14.64 -22.85 -10.74
C GLU A 14 -15.60 -22.10 -9.81
N GLY A 15 -16.15 -22.73 -8.78
CA GLY A 15 -16.98 -22.07 -7.77
C GLY A 15 -16.22 -21.04 -6.94
N TYR A 16 -14.96 -21.30 -6.64
CA TYR A 16 -14.04 -20.40 -5.95
C TYR A 16 -13.69 -19.19 -6.83
N MET A 17 -13.32 -19.40 -8.10
CA MET A 17 -13.04 -18.33 -9.06
C MET A 17 -14.27 -17.46 -9.33
N ASP A 18 -15.47 -18.05 -9.36
CA ASP A 18 -16.73 -17.30 -9.55
C ASP A 18 -17.06 -16.39 -8.35
N TYR A 19 -16.73 -16.82 -7.14
CA TYR A 19 -16.87 -16.01 -5.92
C TYR A 19 -15.89 -14.81 -5.91
N LEU A 20 -14.65 -15.02 -6.35
CA LEU A 20 -13.61 -13.99 -6.40
C LEU A 20 -13.84 -12.97 -7.55
N GLN A 21 -14.50 -13.36 -8.62
CA GLN A 21 -14.80 -12.48 -9.77
C GLN A 21 -15.97 -11.52 -9.53
N LYS A 22 -16.65 -11.57 -8.38
CA LYS A 22 -17.86 -10.77 -8.09
C LYS A 22 -17.62 -9.41 -7.46
N LEU A 23 -16.38 -8.89 -7.45
CA LEU A 23 -16.11 -7.52 -7.02
C LEU A 23 -16.43 -6.55 -8.17
N ASN A 24 -17.15 -5.48 -7.86
CA ASN A 24 -17.59 -4.47 -8.83
C ASN A 24 -16.81 -3.16 -8.72
N TYR A 25 -16.29 -2.85 -7.54
CA TYR A 25 -15.67 -1.55 -7.23
C TYR A 25 -14.26 -1.70 -6.68
N HIS A 26 -13.95 -2.80 -6.00
CA HIS A 26 -12.61 -3.10 -5.51
C HIS A 26 -11.80 -3.74 -6.61
N TYR A 27 -10.69 -3.12 -6.99
CA TYR A 27 -9.82 -3.67 -8.01
C TYR A 27 -9.07 -4.91 -7.52
N ARG A 28 -9.01 -5.91 -8.35
CA ARG A 28 -8.09 -7.03 -8.28
C ARG A 28 -7.74 -7.51 -9.70
N PRO A 29 -6.56 -8.12 -9.93
CA PRO A 29 -6.24 -8.73 -11.22
C PRO A 29 -7.17 -9.92 -11.50
N LYS A 30 -7.35 -10.22 -12.79
CA LYS A 30 -8.18 -11.37 -13.25
C LYS A 30 -7.62 -12.72 -12.82
N ALA A 31 -6.32 -12.82 -12.60
CA ALA A 31 -5.63 -14.01 -12.15
C ALA A 31 -4.40 -13.64 -11.31
N GLY A 32 -3.91 -14.61 -10.54
CA GLY A 32 -2.71 -14.47 -9.72
C GLY A 32 -2.90 -13.74 -8.41
N TRP A 33 -1.84 -13.73 -7.62
CA TRP A 33 -1.79 -13.07 -6.31
C TRP A 33 -1.66 -11.55 -6.43
N VAL A 34 -2.31 -10.83 -5.52
CA VAL A 34 -2.15 -9.37 -5.33
C VAL A 34 -1.96 -9.06 -3.85
N ASN A 35 -1.05 -8.12 -3.55
CA ASN A 35 -0.93 -7.49 -2.23
C ASN A 35 -0.68 -5.98 -2.38
N ASP A 36 0.37 -5.40 -1.86
CA ASP A 36 0.59 -3.96 -1.75
C ASP A 36 0.25 -3.19 -3.02
N PRO A 37 -0.54 -2.11 -2.95
CA PRO A 37 -0.58 -1.11 -4.01
C PRO A 37 0.80 -0.48 -4.17
N ASN A 38 1.21 -0.23 -5.41
CA ASN A 38 2.50 0.34 -5.76
C ASN A 38 2.32 1.45 -6.79
N GLY A 39 3.24 2.39 -6.82
CA GLY A 39 3.36 3.33 -7.92
C GLY A 39 2.09 4.09 -8.27
N LEU A 40 1.25 4.41 -7.28
CA LEU A 40 0.00 5.14 -7.49
C LEU A 40 0.30 6.50 -8.10
N VAL A 41 -0.31 6.83 -9.24
CA VAL A 41 -0.02 8.08 -9.94
C VAL A 41 -1.12 8.44 -10.95
N TYR A 42 -1.29 9.74 -11.20
CA TYR A 42 -2.08 10.22 -12.33
C TYR A 42 -1.12 10.56 -13.49
N PHE A 43 -1.32 9.92 -14.63
CA PHE A 43 -0.48 10.09 -15.81
C PHE A 43 -1.31 9.93 -17.10
N ASP A 44 -1.12 10.81 -18.06
CA ASP A 44 -1.77 10.80 -19.39
C ASP A 44 -3.29 10.58 -19.36
N GLY A 45 -3.97 11.28 -18.42
CA GLY A 45 -5.43 11.23 -18.30
C GLY A 45 -6.00 10.01 -17.58
N TYR A 46 -5.16 9.18 -16.96
CA TYR A 46 -5.55 7.99 -16.20
C TYR A 46 -4.91 8.00 -14.81
N TYR A 47 -5.60 7.41 -13.86
CA TYR A 47 -5.03 6.92 -12.62
C TYR A 47 -4.40 5.56 -12.89
N HIS A 48 -3.09 5.44 -12.67
CA HIS A 48 -2.37 4.18 -12.76
C HIS A 48 -2.20 3.59 -11.37
N VAL A 49 -2.49 2.30 -11.24
CA VAL A 49 -2.30 1.52 -10.03
C VAL A 49 -1.42 0.33 -10.39
N PHE A 50 -0.23 0.31 -9.85
CA PHE A 50 0.60 -0.88 -9.88
C PHE A 50 0.41 -1.64 -8.57
N TYR A 51 0.82 -2.89 -8.53
CA TYR A 51 0.64 -3.73 -7.34
C TYR A 51 1.63 -4.88 -7.31
N GLN A 52 1.95 -5.34 -6.12
CA GLN A 52 2.70 -6.57 -5.93
C GLN A 52 1.90 -7.74 -6.51
N HIS A 53 2.55 -8.51 -7.39
CA HIS A 53 1.87 -9.51 -8.20
C HIS A 53 2.68 -10.79 -8.37
N ALA A 54 2.01 -11.93 -8.21
CA ALA A 54 2.50 -13.23 -8.64
C ALA A 54 1.56 -13.75 -9.74
N PRO A 55 1.83 -13.50 -11.03
CA PRO A 55 0.87 -13.73 -12.11
C PRO A 55 0.47 -15.20 -12.29
N ASP A 56 1.36 -16.14 -11.99
CA ASP A 56 1.13 -17.57 -12.19
C ASP A 56 0.65 -18.31 -10.94
N PHE A 57 0.56 -17.63 -9.80
CA PHE A 57 0.23 -18.24 -8.51
C PHE A 57 -0.76 -17.39 -7.72
N GLU A 58 -1.68 -18.05 -7.03
CA GLU A 58 -2.67 -17.40 -6.15
C GLU A 58 -2.20 -17.26 -4.70
N ILE A 59 -0.97 -17.64 -4.41
CA ILE A 59 -0.32 -17.48 -3.12
C ILE A 59 1.02 -16.76 -3.29
N PRO A 60 1.42 -15.94 -2.30
CA PRO A 60 2.65 -15.16 -2.40
C PRO A 60 3.89 -16.04 -2.33
N TRP A 61 5.01 -15.54 -2.84
CA TRP A 61 6.35 -16.11 -2.67
C TRP A 61 6.62 -17.46 -3.36
N GLN A 62 5.69 -17.97 -4.15
CA GLN A 62 5.95 -19.16 -4.99
C GLN A 62 6.77 -18.84 -6.22
N GLN A 63 6.78 -17.57 -6.61
CA GLN A 63 7.67 -17.02 -7.64
C GLN A 63 8.21 -15.66 -7.18
N PRO A 64 9.28 -15.13 -7.78
CA PRO A 64 9.69 -13.74 -7.56
C PRO A 64 8.55 -12.79 -7.88
N MET A 65 8.34 -11.77 -7.03
CA MET A 65 7.25 -10.81 -7.21
C MET A 65 7.49 -9.89 -8.41
N HIS A 66 6.42 -9.56 -9.11
CA HIS A 66 6.34 -8.64 -10.23
C HIS A 66 5.54 -7.40 -9.82
N TRP A 67 5.53 -6.39 -10.67
CA TRP A 67 4.52 -5.33 -10.59
C TRP A 67 3.46 -5.58 -11.64
N GLY A 68 2.27 -5.99 -11.19
CA GLY A 68 1.06 -5.94 -11.99
C GLY A 68 0.67 -4.49 -12.25
N HIS A 69 -0.20 -4.24 -13.22
CA HIS A 69 -0.56 -2.90 -13.65
C HIS A 69 -2.01 -2.82 -14.11
N ALA A 70 -2.71 -1.81 -13.62
CA ALA A 70 -4.03 -1.43 -14.08
C ALA A 70 -4.16 0.09 -14.15
N ARG A 71 -5.14 0.57 -14.93
CA ARG A 71 -5.49 1.99 -14.96
C ARG A 71 -7.00 2.20 -15.00
N THR A 72 -7.40 3.38 -14.58
CA THR A 72 -8.80 3.79 -14.54
C THR A 72 -8.95 5.29 -14.72
N LYS A 73 -10.15 5.76 -15.08
CA LYS A 73 -10.51 7.18 -15.08
C LYS A 73 -11.41 7.57 -13.91
N ASP A 74 -12.06 6.58 -13.29
CA ASP A 74 -13.18 6.77 -12.37
C ASP A 74 -13.11 5.87 -11.12
N PHE A 75 -12.11 5.00 -11.02
CA PHE A 75 -11.95 3.95 -9.99
C PHE A 75 -13.12 2.95 -9.91
N ILE A 76 -13.92 2.87 -10.98
CA ILE A 76 -15.01 1.90 -11.14
C ILE A 76 -14.71 0.99 -12.33
N SER A 77 -14.35 1.62 -13.46
CA SER A 77 -14.04 0.92 -14.69
C SER A 77 -12.53 0.74 -14.82
N TRP A 78 -12.07 -0.51 -14.77
CA TRP A 78 -10.65 -0.82 -14.75
C TRP A 78 -10.19 -1.44 -16.06
N GLU A 79 -9.06 -1.00 -16.56
CA GLU A 79 -8.30 -1.61 -17.64
C GLU A 79 -7.04 -2.26 -17.05
N GLU A 80 -7.00 -3.60 -17.09
CA GLU A 80 -5.80 -4.35 -16.72
C GLU A 80 -4.80 -4.27 -17.88
N LEU A 81 -3.57 -3.90 -17.56
CA LEU A 81 -2.48 -3.70 -18.48
C LEU A 81 -1.44 -4.83 -18.34
N PRO A 82 -0.50 -4.96 -19.29
CA PRO A 82 0.61 -5.90 -19.14
C PRO A 82 1.40 -5.64 -17.85
N VAL A 83 1.98 -6.69 -17.29
CA VAL A 83 2.91 -6.60 -16.15
C VAL A 83 3.98 -5.53 -16.45
N ALA A 84 4.15 -4.58 -15.54
CA ALA A 84 5.03 -3.44 -15.75
C ALA A 84 6.50 -3.76 -15.42
N LEU A 85 6.77 -4.51 -14.34
CA LEU A 85 8.11 -4.90 -13.92
C LEU A 85 8.22 -6.40 -13.73
N PHE A 86 9.24 -6.97 -14.34
CA PHE A 86 9.62 -8.38 -14.23
C PHE A 86 10.94 -8.50 -13.47
N PRO A 87 11.16 -9.56 -12.67
CA PRO A 87 12.43 -9.82 -11.99
C PRO A 87 13.45 -10.47 -12.96
N ASP A 88 13.87 -9.74 -14.00
CA ASP A 88 14.65 -10.23 -15.13
C ASP A 88 16.10 -9.75 -15.17
N MET A 89 16.52 -8.98 -14.14
CA MET A 89 17.88 -8.47 -14.04
C MET A 89 18.65 -9.09 -12.85
N PRO A 90 19.98 -9.16 -12.89
CA PRO A 90 20.76 -9.75 -11.79
C PRO A 90 20.58 -9.09 -10.43
N TYR A 91 20.17 -7.81 -10.39
CA TYR A 91 19.91 -7.06 -9.16
C TYR A 91 18.47 -7.22 -8.62
N ASP A 92 17.57 -7.83 -9.39
CA ASP A 92 16.18 -8.06 -8.97
C ASP A 92 15.66 -9.49 -9.25
N ASP A 93 16.55 -10.46 -9.49
CA ASP A 93 16.20 -11.84 -9.85
C ASP A 93 15.39 -12.58 -8.76
N LYS A 94 15.23 -12.01 -7.58
CA LYS A 94 14.42 -12.52 -6.47
C LYS A 94 13.17 -11.69 -6.20
N GLY A 95 12.89 -10.68 -7.01
CA GLY A 95 11.64 -9.92 -7.00
C GLY A 95 11.82 -8.42 -7.22
N CYS A 96 10.81 -7.84 -7.85
CA CYS A 96 10.52 -6.41 -7.85
C CYS A 96 9.53 -6.15 -6.71
N TRP A 97 10.01 -5.68 -5.55
CA TRP A 97 9.15 -5.44 -4.39
C TRP A 97 8.59 -4.02 -4.40
N SER A 98 7.84 -3.66 -3.36
CA SER A 98 7.03 -2.44 -3.33
C SER A 98 7.84 -1.15 -3.53
N GLY A 99 7.14 -0.10 -3.90
CA GLY A 99 7.68 1.21 -4.16
C GLY A 99 6.65 2.16 -4.77
N THR A 100 7.09 3.31 -5.24
CA THR A 100 6.22 4.40 -5.68
C THR A 100 6.53 4.88 -7.09
N ALA A 101 5.72 5.81 -7.59
CA ALA A 101 5.90 6.44 -8.89
C ALA A 101 6.00 7.97 -8.77
N ILE A 102 6.70 8.58 -9.72
CA ILE A 102 6.73 10.04 -9.88
C ILE A 102 6.77 10.39 -11.36
N VAL A 103 6.12 11.50 -11.72
CA VAL A 103 6.18 12.07 -13.08
C VAL A 103 7.16 13.24 -13.09
N LYS A 104 8.09 13.22 -14.04
CA LYS A 104 9.03 14.33 -14.31
C LYS A 104 9.15 14.53 -15.81
N ASP A 105 8.93 15.75 -16.27
CA ASP A 105 9.12 16.16 -17.68
C ASP A 105 8.37 15.25 -18.68
N GLY A 106 7.13 14.83 -18.33
CA GLY A 106 6.32 13.95 -19.17
C GLY A 106 6.74 12.47 -19.18
N VAL A 107 7.69 12.09 -18.33
CA VAL A 107 8.15 10.71 -18.15
C VAL A 107 7.66 10.17 -16.80
N LEU A 108 7.11 8.98 -16.80
CA LEU A 108 6.70 8.26 -15.60
C LEU A 108 7.84 7.38 -15.12
N TYR A 109 8.29 7.61 -13.88
CA TYR A 109 9.34 6.83 -13.22
C TYR A 109 8.73 5.96 -12.12
N LEU A 110 9.13 4.68 -12.09
CA LEU A 110 8.78 3.72 -11.04
C LEU A 110 10.03 3.44 -10.21
N PHE A 111 9.97 3.71 -8.91
CA PHE A 111 11.00 3.36 -7.94
C PHE A 111 10.55 2.14 -7.16
N TYR A 112 11.36 1.10 -7.11
CA TYR A 112 10.99 -0.16 -6.48
C TYR A 112 12.16 -0.77 -5.70
N ALA A 113 11.83 -1.58 -4.70
CA ALA A 113 12.83 -2.38 -4.03
C ALA A 113 13.21 -3.57 -4.92
N SER A 114 14.43 -3.59 -5.38
CA SER A 114 14.99 -4.68 -6.19
C SER A 114 15.69 -5.69 -5.29
N ILE A 115 15.31 -6.96 -5.44
CA ILE A 115 15.70 -8.03 -4.55
C ILE A 115 16.59 -9.03 -5.29
N ASN A 116 17.77 -9.29 -4.76
CA ASN A 116 18.65 -10.34 -5.26
C ASN A 116 19.24 -11.17 -4.12
N LEU A 117 19.90 -12.27 -4.46
CA LEU A 117 20.68 -13.06 -3.53
C LEU A 117 22.13 -13.00 -3.91
N PRO A 118 22.96 -12.19 -3.22
CA PRO A 118 24.38 -12.08 -3.52
C PRO A 118 25.08 -13.43 -3.39
N LYS A 119 26.05 -13.69 -4.26
CA LYS A 119 26.80 -14.96 -4.27
C LYS A 119 27.48 -15.19 -2.92
N GLY A 120 27.19 -16.34 -2.31
CA GLY A 120 27.72 -16.73 -1.01
C GLY A 120 26.97 -16.14 0.19
N SER A 121 25.87 -15.41 -0.03
CA SER A 121 25.00 -14.92 1.01
C SER A 121 23.78 -15.85 1.18
N GLU A 122 23.35 -16.05 2.42
CA GLU A 122 22.08 -16.71 2.73
C GLU A 122 20.92 -15.70 2.83
N ARG A 123 21.24 -14.40 2.86
CA ARG A 123 20.28 -13.32 2.97
C ARG A 123 20.15 -12.56 1.64
N LYS A 124 18.90 -12.30 1.26
CA LYS A 124 18.57 -11.42 0.12
C LYS A 124 19.07 -10.00 0.40
N ALA A 125 19.68 -9.37 -0.58
CA ALA A 125 19.92 -7.94 -0.57
C ALA A 125 18.68 -7.20 -1.06
N GLN A 126 18.43 -6.05 -0.46
CA GLN A 126 17.34 -5.13 -0.80
C GLN A 126 17.97 -3.81 -1.20
N THR A 127 17.72 -3.38 -2.43
CA THR A 127 18.29 -2.18 -3.04
C THR A 127 17.18 -1.40 -3.75
N VAL A 128 17.44 -0.16 -4.16
CA VAL A 128 16.46 0.63 -4.91
C VAL A 128 16.83 0.70 -6.37
N SER A 129 15.90 0.37 -7.22
CA SER A 129 16.03 0.47 -8.68
C SER A 129 14.92 1.31 -9.28
N VAL A 130 15.17 1.79 -10.51
CA VAL A 130 14.31 2.68 -11.26
C VAL A 130 13.98 2.08 -12.62
N ALA A 131 12.70 2.19 -13.02
CA ALA A 131 12.25 2.00 -14.39
C ALA A 131 11.47 3.24 -14.85
N TYR A 132 11.38 3.47 -16.15
CA TYR A 132 10.70 4.64 -16.70
C TYR A 132 9.92 4.32 -17.96
N SER A 133 8.93 5.16 -18.25
CA SER A 133 8.05 5.05 -19.41
C SER A 133 7.61 6.43 -19.90
N THR A 134 7.44 6.57 -21.20
CA THR A 134 6.86 7.77 -21.84
C THR A 134 5.41 7.55 -22.28
N ASP A 135 4.94 6.31 -22.31
CA ASP A 135 3.59 5.92 -22.71
C ASP A 135 2.72 5.41 -21.53
N GLY A 136 3.34 5.27 -20.34
CA GLY A 136 2.68 4.72 -19.15
C GLY A 136 2.37 3.23 -19.22
N ILE A 137 2.80 2.51 -20.27
CA ILE A 137 2.47 1.09 -20.51
C ILE A 137 3.75 0.24 -20.58
N SER A 138 4.72 0.68 -21.36
CA SER A 138 5.99 -0.02 -21.59
C SER A 138 7.09 0.58 -20.75
N PHE A 139 7.69 -0.20 -19.85
CA PHE A 139 8.72 0.28 -18.92
C PHE A 139 10.09 -0.25 -19.27
N LYS A 140 11.07 0.63 -19.19
CA LYS A 140 12.50 0.31 -19.36
C LYS A 140 13.24 0.53 -18.05
N LYS A 141 13.96 -0.47 -17.59
CA LYS A 141 14.83 -0.36 -16.41
C LYS A 141 16.02 0.52 -16.69
N TYR A 142 16.39 1.36 -15.72
CA TYR A 142 17.56 2.22 -15.83
C TYR A 142 18.86 1.40 -15.89
N GLU A 143 19.75 1.74 -16.81
CA GLU A 143 20.93 0.93 -17.09
C GLU A 143 21.97 0.89 -15.97
N LYS A 144 21.94 1.90 -15.07
CA LYS A 144 22.86 1.99 -13.93
C LYS A 144 22.21 1.60 -12.60
N ASN A 145 21.12 0.82 -12.64
CA ASN A 145 20.54 0.26 -11.43
C ASN A 145 21.51 -0.67 -10.68
N PRO A 146 21.41 -0.76 -9.33
CA PRO A 146 20.49 0.00 -8.46
C PRO A 146 20.97 1.44 -8.19
N VAL A 147 20.04 2.39 -8.00
CA VAL A 147 20.33 3.80 -7.70
C VAL A 147 20.63 4.03 -6.21
N ILE A 148 20.15 3.17 -5.30
CA ILE A 148 20.59 3.10 -3.91
C ILE A 148 20.94 1.64 -3.62
N ALA A 149 22.24 1.36 -3.49
CA ALA A 149 22.77 0.00 -3.45
C ALA A 149 22.89 -0.59 -2.03
N HIS A 150 22.89 0.26 -1.00
CA HIS A 150 23.15 -0.17 0.38
C HIS A 150 22.33 0.66 1.37
N TYR A 151 21.91 0.04 2.45
CA TYR A 151 21.35 0.76 3.60
C TYR A 151 22.48 1.45 4.40
N PRO A 152 22.21 2.61 5.02
CA PRO A 152 23.16 3.32 5.86
C PRO A 152 23.33 2.64 7.23
N SER A 153 24.32 3.08 7.99
CA SER A 153 24.58 2.58 9.37
C SER A 153 23.39 2.71 10.32
N ASP A 154 22.51 3.70 10.06
CA ASP A 154 21.30 3.95 10.86
C ASP A 154 20.14 3.02 10.50
N GLY A 155 20.22 2.32 9.37
CA GLY A 155 19.25 1.36 8.90
C GLY A 155 19.58 -0.06 9.32
N GLY A 156 18.92 -0.99 8.66
CA GLY A 156 19.12 -2.42 8.81
C GLY A 156 18.86 -3.13 7.49
N PRO A 157 19.00 -4.45 7.52
CA PRO A 157 18.87 -5.27 6.31
C PRO A 157 17.43 -5.39 5.78
N ASP A 158 16.42 -4.99 6.55
CA ASP A 158 15.08 -4.67 6.05
C ASP A 158 15.13 -3.24 5.54
N PHE A 159 15.29 -3.06 4.21
CA PHE A 159 15.53 -1.78 3.54
C PHE A 159 14.82 -1.79 2.19
N ARG A 160 13.57 -1.29 2.17
CA ARG A 160 12.69 -1.44 1.01
C ARG A 160 11.66 -0.32 0.87
N ASP A 161 10.79 -0.46 -0.10
CA ASP A 161 9.60 0.35 -0.36
C ASP A 161 9.92 1.86 -0.51
N PRO A 162 10.74 2.25 -1.51
CA PRO A 162 11.07 3.64 -1.75
C PRO A 162 9.82 4.49 -2.03
N ALA A 163 9.63 5.57 -1.27
CA ALA A 163 8.61 6.59 -1.52
C ALA A 163 9.25 7.87 -2.03
N VAL A 164 9.10 8.16 -3.31
CA VAL A 164 9.71 9.31 -3.97
C VAL A 164 8.69 10.43 -4.15
N CYS A 165 9.07 11.65 -3.77
CA CYS A 165 8.30 12.86 -3.99
C CYS A 165 9.19 14.04 -4.40
N CYS A 166 8.56 15.15 -4.82
CA CYS A 166 9.24 16.41 -5.06
C CYS A 166 8.65 17.48 -4.14
N ILE A 167 9.50 18.12 -3.34
CA ILE A 167 9.13 19.27 -2.48
C ILE A 167 10.10 20.39 -2.78
N ASP A 168 9.58 21.55 -3.14
CA ASP A 168 10.36 22.76 -3.46
C ASP A 168 11.48 22.52 -4.51
N GLY A 169 11.21 21.66 -5.50
CA GLY A 169 12.13 21.34 -6.59
C GLY A 169 13.23 20.34 -6.25
N ILE A 170 13.27 19.84 -5.02
CA ILE A 170 14.17 18.78 -4.57
C ILE A 170 13.41 17.47 -4.50
N TYR A 171 14.00 16.39 -5.01
CA TYR A 171 13.45 15.05 -4.86
C TYR A 171 13.88 14.45 -3.54
N TYR A 172 12.92 13.87 -2.84
CA TYR A 172 13.14 13.12 -1.59
C TYR A 172 12.70 11.68 -1.80
N CYS A 173 13.45 10.76 -1.20
CA CYS A 173 13.08 9.34 -1.14
C CYS A 173 13.05 8.91 0.33
N VAL A 174 11.88 8.52 0.79
CA VAL A 174 11.70 7.92 2.11
C VAL A 174 11.78 6.41 1.97
N MET A 175 12.71 5.80 2.71
CA MET A 175 12.94 4.35 2.70
C MET A 175 12.40 3.71 3.96
N ALA A 176 11.60 2.67 3.81
CA ALA A 176 11.22 1.83 4.93
C ALA A 176 12.40 0.97 5.40
N SER A 177 12.57 0.88 6.72
CA SER A 177 13.66 0.13 7.34
C SER A 177 13.31 -0.32 8.75
N GLY A 178 14.22 -1.05 9.37
CA GLY A 178 14.25 -1.35 10.79
C GLY A 178 15.68 -1.50 11.28
N ASN A 179 15.91 -1.22 12.53
CA ASN A 179 17.19 -1.46 13.17
C ASN A 179 17.05 -2.56 14.23
N PRO A 180 17.57 -3.79 13.95
CA PRO A 180 17.45 -4.92 14.88
C PRO A 180 18.14 -4.72 16.21
N GLU A 181 19.23 -3.93 16.26
CA GLU A 181 20.01 -3.70 17.48
C GLU A 181 19.25 -2.78 18.47
N SER A 182 18.68 -1.68 17.96
CA SER A 182 17.87 -0.78 18.76
C SER A 182 16.41 -1.22 18.89
N LYS A 183 15.97 -2.23 18.13
CA LYS A 183 14.58 -2.69 18.05
C LYS A 183 13.62 -1.56 17.69
N THR A 184 13.98 -0.80 16.65
CA THR A 184 13.18 0.30 16.13
C THR A 184 12.79 0.06 14.70
N ALA A 185 11.51 0.29 14.37
CA ALA A 185 11.08 0.51 12.99
C ALA A 185 11.48 1.93 12.56
N ARG A 186 11.96 2.13 11.34
CA ARG A 186 12.50 3.41 10.87
C ARG A 186 12.05 3.78 9.49
N LEU A 187 11.95 5.08 9.26
CA LEU A 187 11.94 5.68 7.94
C LEU A 187 13.24 6.48 7.77
N LEU A 188 13.93 6.22 6.67
CA LEU A 188 15.21 6.85 6.33
C LEU A 188 15.00 7.80 5.17
N LEU A 189 15.61 8.98 5.22
CA LEU A 189 15.45 10.02 4.21
C LEU A 189 16.69 10.13 3.34
N TYR A 190 16.46 10.18 2.02
CA TYR A 190 17.42 10.53 1.00
C TYR A 190 16.92 11.74 0.21
N LYS A 191 17.85 12.47 -0.44
CA LYS A 191 17.54 13.57 -1.35
C LYS A 191 18.31 13.44 -2.67
N SER A 192 17.76 14.01 -3.73
CA SER A 192 18.34 14.01 -5.08
C SER A 192 17.93 15.26 -5.85
N GLU A 193 18.76 15.73 -6.77
CA GLU A 193 18.42 16.77 -7.73
C GLU A 193 17.95 16.23 -9.08
N ASN A 194 18.18 14.93 -9.35
CA ASN A 194 18.00 14.34 -10.68
C ASN A 194 17.24 13.01 -10.73
N LEU A 195 16.83 12.41 -9.57
CA LEU A 195 16.19 11.10 -9.40
C LEU A 195 17.14 9.88 -9.47
N PHE A 196 18.41 10.07 -9.78
CA PHE A 196 19.34 8.96 -10.00
C PHE A 196 20.49 8.92 -8.99
N ASP A 197 20.97 10.08 -8.57
CA ASP A 197 22.02 10.22 -7.57
C ASP A 197 21.41 10.65 -6.25
N TRP A 198 21.54 9.82 -5.21
CA TRP A 198 20.86 9.98 -3.93
C TRP A 198 21.83 10.16 -2.77
N ASP A 199 21.68 11.24 -2.03
CA ASP A 199 22.42 11.53 -0.80
C ASP A 199 21.58 11.14 0.41
N TYR A 200 22.17 10.37 1.32
CA TYR A 200 21.53 10.07 2.61
C TYR A 200 21.46 11.31 3.49
N VAL A 201 20.29 11.59 4.06
CA VAL A 201 20.04 12.75 4.92
C VAL A 201 20.02 12.36 6.40
N GLY A 202 19.35 11.25 6.73
CA GLY A 202 19.21 10.79 8.12
C GLY A 202 17.92 10.02 8.38
N ILE A 203 17.64 9.78 9.67
CA ILE A 203 16.39 9.17 10.11
C ILE A 203 15.29 10.24 10.04
N MET A 204 14.18 9.93 9.36
CA MET A 204 13.03 10.82 9.21
C MET A 204 11.99 10.60 10.32
N SER A 205 11.74 9.35 10.67
CA SER A 205 10.84 8.94 11.73
C SER A 205 11.24 7.58 12.27
N GLU A 206 10.94 7.32 13.55
CA GLU A 206 11.18 6.00 14.16
C GLU A 206 10.11 5.64 15.19
N TRP A 207 9.91 4.34 15.38
CA TRP A 207 9.00 3.77 16.37
C TRP A 207 9.77 2.78 17.24
N GLU A 208 9.75 3.02 18.53
CA GLU A 208 10.30 2.10 19.53
C GLU A 208 9.52 0.78 19.53
N ASN A 209 10.17 -0.30 19.97
CA ASN A 209 9.60 -1.65 20.00
C ASN A 209 9.07 -2.09 18.60
N GLY A 210 9.74 -1.62 17.56
CA GLY A 210 9.43 -1.89 16.16
C GLY A 210 10.41 -2.88 15.55
N LYS A 211 9.91 -3.69 14.63
CA LYS A 211 10.73 -4.59 13.81
C LYS A 211 11.19 -3.90 12.53
N TYR A 212 10.25 -3.35 11.77
CA TYR A 212 10.47 -2.55 10.58
C TYR A 212 9.21 -1.74 10.24
N ALA A 213 9.36 -0.73 9.40
CA ALA A 213 8.27 -0.09 8.68
C ALA A 213 8.20 -0.63 7.24
N GLU A 214 7.06 -0.42 6.57
CA GLU A 214 6.80 -0.80 5.17
C GLU A 214 5.93 0.26 4.48
N CYS A 215 5.96 0.29 3.15
CA CYS A 215 5.06 1.07 2.29
C CYS A 215 4.90 2.54 2.73
N PRO A 216 5.98 3.32 2.90
CA PRO A 216 5.84 4.72 3.25
C PRO A 216 5.23 5.52 2.08
N SER A 217 4.64 6.68 2.43
CA SER A 217 4.33 7.73 1.46
C SER A 217 4.69 9.08 2.08
N PHE A 218 5.23 9.98 1.27
CA PHE A 218 5.60 11.32 1.71
C PHE A 218 5.27 12.36 0.65
N MET A 219 4.55 13.42 1.03
CA MET A 219 4.11 14.45 0.09
C MET A 219 3.67 15.74 0.79
N SER A 220 3.49 16.79 0.01
CA SER A 220 2.84 18.01 0.48
C SER A 220 1.35 17.79 0.72
N ALA A 221 0.80 18.42 1.75
CA ALA A 221 -0.61 18.39 2.13
C ALA A 221 -1.05 19.75 2.66
N GLY A 222 -1.38 20.66 1.74
CA GLY A 222 -1.66 22.08 2.05
C GLY A 222 -0.40 22.80 2.54
N ASP A 223 -0.48 23.37 3.73
CA ASP A 223 0.63 24.04 4.43
C ASP A 223 1.52 23.08 5.23
N LYS A 224 1.21 21.80 5.23
CA LYS A 224 1.94 20.72 5.92
C LYS A 224 2.48 19.69 4.96
N CYS A 225 3.21 18.72 5.48
CA CYS A 225 3.54 17.48 4.81
C CYS A 225 2.80 16.30 5.45
N LEU A 226 2.44 15.34 4.63
CA LEU A 226 1.86 14.05 5.02
C LEU A 226 2.94 12.97 4.91
N LEU A 227 3.14 12.22 5.97
CA LEU A 227 3.99 11.04 6.03
C LEU A 227 3.17 9.85 6.53
N THR A 228 3.20 8.75 5.80
CA THR A 228 2.51 7.52 6.20
C THR A 228 3.45 6.33 6.19
N ALA A 229 3.14 5.30 6.96
CA ALA A 229 3.81 4.00 6.89
C ALA A 229 2.97 2.89 7.51
N SER A 230 3.13 1.67 7.03
CA SER A 230 2.71 0.45 7.72
C SER A 230 3.79 0.06 8.71
N VAL A 231 3.47 0.02 9.99
CA VAL A 231 4.42 -0.28 11.08
C VAL A 231 4.22 -1.71 11.54
N CYS A 232 5.32 -2.45 11.63
CA CYS A 232 5.37 -3.81 12.16
C CYS A 232 6.01 -3.81 13.55
N PRO A 233 5.22 -3.78 14.64
CA PRO A 233 5.74 -3.88 16.00
C PRO A 233 6.28 -5.28 16.28
N LEU A 234 7.10 -5.42 17.35
CA LEU A 234 7.59 -6.72 17.81
C LEU A 234 6.50 -7.58 18.46
N ASP A 235 5.62 -6.95 19.24
CA ASP A 235 4.74 -7.63 20.20
C ASP A 235 3.24 -7.41 19.92
N SER A 236 2.87 -6.72 18.85
CA SER A 236 1.46 -6.43 18.52
C SER A 236 1.15 -6.56 17.04
N ALA A 237 -0.12 -6.38 16.68
CA ALA A 237 -0.54 -6.37 15.29
C ALA A 237 0.05 -5.17 14.52
N HIS A 238 0.23 -5.34 13.22
CA HIS A 238 0.59 -4.26 12.31
C HIS A 238 -0.48 -3.18 12.30
N TYR A 239 -0.06 -1.92 12.10
CA TYR A 239 -0.98 -0.80 11.95
C TYR A 239 -0.49 0.19 10.89
N PHE A 240 -1.39 1.02 10.38
CA PHE A 240 -1.10 2.06 9.41
C PHE A 240 -1.03 3.42 10.12
N SER A 241 0.17 3.99 10.16
CA SER A 241 0.44 5.29 10.80
C SER A 241 0.29 6.41 9.80
N ILE A 242 -0.44 7.46 10.18
CA ILE A 242 -0.60 8.69 9.40
C ILE A 242 -0.10 9.85 10.26
N MET A 243 0.79 10.65 9.70
CA MET A 243 1.41 11.79 10.39
C MET A 243 1.35 13.03 9.50
N TYR A 244 0.85 14.12 10.05
CA TYR A 244 0.93 15.45 9.45
C TYR A 244 1.90 16.30 10.25
N GLY A 245 2.70 17.12 9.58
CA GLY A 245 3.69 17.96 10.24
C GLY A 245 4.39 18.91 9.30
N SER A 246 5.32 19.67 9.83
CA SER A 246 6.20 20.56 9.08
C SER A 246 7.44 19.83 8.58
N PHE A 247 7.93 20.21 7.40
CA PHE A 247 9.15 19.67 6.81
C PHE A 247 10.08 20.81 6.40
N GLU A 248 11.21 20.95 7.11
CA GLU A 248 12.18 22.00 6.87
C GLU A 248 13.61 21.46 7.00
N GLY A 249 14.48 21.82 6.06
CA GLY A 249 15.90 21.45 6.10
C GLY A 249 16.17 19.94 6.11
N GLY A 250 15.26 19.13 5.57
CA GLY A 250 15.37 17.66 5.60
C GLY A 250 14.91 17.03 6.92
N LYS A 251 14.27 17.78 7.80
CA LYS A 251 13.71 17.30 9.05
C LYS A 251 12.19 17.37 9.03
N PHE A 252 11.53 16.25 9.31
CA PHE A 252 10.09 16.18 9.52
C PHE A 252 9.77 16.29 11.01
N THR A 253 8.87 17.22 11.35
CA THR A 253 8.40 17.39 12.73
C THR A 253 6.92 17.05 12.77
N VAL A 254 6.58 15.97 13.46
CA VAL A 254 5.20 15.49 13.60
C VAL A 254 4.41 16.45 14.49
N GLU A 255 3.24 16.88 14.00
CA GLU A 255 2.31 17.76 14.72
C GLU A 255 0.99 17.05 15.02
N HIS A 256 0.52 16.20 14.10
CA HIS A 256 -0.70 15.42 14.25
C HIS A 256 -0.47 13.99 13.80
N THR A 257 -1.08 13.04 14.52
CA THR A 257 -1.06 11.62 14.18
C THR A 257 -2.47 11.09 14.10
N GLY A 258 -2.68 10.07 13.26
CA GLY A 258 -3.95 9.39 13.14
C GLY A 258 -3.78 7.95 12.67
N GLU A 259 -4.78 7.16 12.99
CA GLU A 259 -5.01 5.83 12.46
C GLU A 259 -6.48 5.78 12.06
N VAL A 260 -6.77 5.97 10.78
CA VAL A 260 -8.17 6.10 10.33
C VAL A 260 -8.83 4.74 10.11
N ASP A 261 -8.10 3.73 9.63
CA ASP A 261 -8.65 2.39 9.42
C ASP A 261 -8.36 1.47 10.60
N ARG A 262 -9.39 1.22 11.40
CA ARG A 262 -9.37 0.31 12.55
C ARG A 262 -9.87 -1.09 12.22
N GLY A 263 -10.19 -1.32 10.94
CA GLY A 263 -10.60 -2.63 10.45
C GLY A 263 -9.45 -3.64 10.54
N PRO A 264 -9.78 -4.93 10.68
CA PRO A 264 -8.77 -5.98 10.79
C PRO A 264 -8.09 -6.28 9.46
N ASP A 265 -8.63 -5.83 8.34
CA ASP A 265 -8.25 -6.33 7.01
C ASP A 265 -7.59 -5.29 6.10
N GLN A 266 -7.08 -4.18 6.66
CA GLN A 266 -6.34 -3.17 5.92
C GLN A 266 -4.83 -3.30 6.19
N TYR A 267 -4.01 -3.21 5.12
CA TYR A 267 -2.55 -3.12 5.23
C TYR A 267 -1.91 -2.48 3.99
N ALA A 268 -0.62 -2.17 4.08
CA ALA A 268 0.23 -1.68 2.99
C ALA A 268 -0.35 -0.45 2.26
N GLY A 269 -0.97 0.47 3.01
CA GLY A 269 -1.54 1.68 2.43
C GLY A 269 -0.49 2.54 1.74
N GLN A 270 -0.78 2.99 0.52
CA GLN A 270 0.00 4.01 -0.19
C GLN A 270 -0.87 5.23 -0.50
N VAL A 271 -0.26 6.40 -0.40
CA VAL A 271 -0.91 7.68 -0.69
C VAL A 271 -0.21 8.33 -1.88
N PHE A 272 -0.98 8.94 -2.75
CA PHE A 272 -0.48 9.79 -3.84
C PHE A 272 -1.31 11.07 -3.96
N THR A 273 -0.73 12.11 -4.53
CA THR A 273 -1.47 13.34 -4.85
C THR A 273 -1.95 13.27 -6.28
N ASP A 274 -3.26 13.42 -6.48
CA ASP A 274 -3.85 13.39 -7.82
C ASP A 274 -3.78 14.77 -8.53
N HIS A 275 -4.26 14.80 -9.77
CA HIS A 275 -4.30 16.03 -10.60
C HIS A 275 -5.24 17.13 -10.08
N LYS A 276 -6.10 16.81 -9.09
CA LYS A 276 -6.97 17.76 -8.38
C LYS A 276 -6.35 18.24 -7.06
N GLY A 277 -5.14 17.79 -6.72
CA GLY A 277 -4.44 18.11 -5.47
C GLY A 277 -4.94 17.33 -4.25
N ARG A 278 -5.71 16.26 -4.45
CA ARG A 278 -6.20 15.39 -3.37
C ARG A 278 -5.13 14.37 -2.99
N ASN A 279 -4.93 14.13 -1.70
CA ASN A 279 -4.11 13.03 -1.18
C ASN A 279 -4.98 11.78 -1.04
N ILE A 280 -4.79 10.83 -1.93
CA ILE A 280 -5.64 9.63 -2.06
C ILE A 280 -4.89 8.41 -1.54
N LEU A 281 -5.48 7.75 -0.54
CA LEU A 281 -5.04 6.48 0.02
C LEU A 281 -5.71 5.31 -0.70
N ILE A 282 -4.92 4.32 -1.10
CA ILE A 282 -5.36 2.98 -1.48
C ILE A 282 -4.56 1.98 -0.65
N SER A 283 -5.22 0.94 -0.15
CA SER A 283 -4.62 -0.09 0.69
C SER A 283 -4.90 -1.48 0.15
N TRP A 284 -4.15 -2.47 0.61
CA TRP A 284 -4.45 -3.87 0.35
C TRP A 284 -5.42 -4.43 1.37
N ILE A 285 -6.40 -5.20 0.93
CA ILE A 285 -7.31 -6.02 1.72
C ILE A 285 -7.12 -7.47 1.25
N PRO A 286 -6.83 -8.47 2.13
CA PRO A 286 -7.06 -8.51 3.58
C PRO A 286 -5.91 -8.08 4.49
N GLY A 287 -4.73 -7.73 4.03
CA GLY A 287 -3.58 -7.51 4.90
C GLY A 287 -3.03 -8.80 5.55
N TRP A 288 -2.03 -8.67 6.45
CA TRP A 288 -1.32 -9.79 7.05
C TRP A 288 -1.86 -10.26 8.43
N LYS A 289 -3.00 -9.73 8.89
CA LYS A 289 -3.53 -10.00 10.24
C LYS A 289 -4.01 -11.44 10.46
N TYR A 290 -4.19 -12.24 9.41
CA TYR A 290 -4.71 -13.60 9.51
C TYR A 290 -3.74 -14.66 9.03
N LYS A 291 -3.71 -15.80 9.73
CA LYS A 291 -3.07 -17.01 9.24
C LYS A 291 -4.05 -17.75 8.33
N GLY A 292 -3.64 -18.12 7.12
CA GLY A 292 -4.45 -18.92 6.19
C GLY A 292 -5.33 -18.12 5.22
N TYR A 293 -5.20 -16.80 5.15
CA TYR A 293 -5.89 -15.97 4.17
C TYR A 293 -5.55 -16.33 2.71
N ALA A 294 -4.39 -16.91 2.46
CA ALA A 294 -3.94 -17.38 1.14
C ALA A 294 -4.80 -18.50 0.52
N GLU A 295 -5.66 -19.15 1.29
CA GLU A 295 -6.47 -20.26 0.79
C GLU A 295 -7.87 -19.83 0.30
N LYS A 296 -8.39 -18.70 0.73
CA LYS A 296 -9.75 -18.24 0.41
C LYS A 296 -9.87 -16.77 0.06
N ASP A 297 -8.93 -15.94 0.46
CA ASP A 297 -9.04 -14.50 0.41
C ASP A 297 -7.92 -13.93 -0.48
N VAL A 298 -8.03 -14.15 -1.77
CA VAL A 298 -7.19 -13.45 -2.73
C VAL A 298 -7.52 -11.98 -2.63
N GLY A 299 -6.53 -11.16 -2.33
CA GLY A 299 -6.71 -9.76 -1.98
C GLY A 299 -7.27 -8.89 -3.11
N CYS A 300 -7.64 -7.70 -2.72
CA CYS A 300 -8.03 -6.61 -3.62
C CYS A 300 -7.47 -5.28 -3.10
N MET A 301 -7.58 -4.24 -3.90
CA MET A 301 -7.35 -2.86 -3.45
C MET A 301 -8.58 -2.34 -2.74
N SER A 302 -8.39 -1.57 -1.66
CA SER A 302 -9.47 -0.79 -1.04
C SER A 302 -10.04 0.22 -2.03
N VAL A 303 -11.24 0.76 -1.78
CA VAL A 303 -11.65 1.93 -2.53
C VAL A 303 -10.73 3.12 -2.21
N PRO A 304 -10.48 4.02 -3.18
CA PRO A 304 -9.67 5.20 -2.95
C PRO A 304 -10.35 6.16 -1.95
N ARG A 305 -9.57 6.60 -0.97
CA ARG A 305 -10.02 7.48 0.12
C ARG A 305 -9.18 8.75 0.14
N GLU A 306 -9.83 9.90 0.12
CA GLU A 306 -9.16 11.17 0.32
C GLU A 306 -8.81 11.35 1.80
N LEU A 307 -7.53 11.60 2.09
CA LEU A 307 -7.06 11.93 3.44
C LEU A 307 -7.09 13.44 3.64
N THR A 308 -7.71 13.87 4.73
CA THR A 308 -7.78 15.28 5.12
C THR A 308 -7.44 15.46 6.59
N LEU A 309 -6.88 16.63 6.92
CA LEU A 309 -6.65 17.07 8.29
C LEU A 309 -7.60 18.24 8.59
N VAL A 310 -8.53 18.03 9.52
CA VAL A 310 -9.51 19.05 9.92
C VAL A 310 -9.46 19.18 11.45
N ASP A 311 -9.22 20.39 11.95
CA ASP A 311 -9.12 20.68 13.40
C ASP A 311 -8.22 19.73 14.17
N GLY A 312 -7.08 19.35 13.56
CA GLY A 312 -6.08 18.45 14.15
C GLY A 312 -6.45 16.96 14.10
N LYS A 313 -7.57 16.58 13.51
CA LYS A 313 -8.00 15.19 13.31
C LYS A 313 -7.82 14.77 11.85
N VAL A 314 -7.37 13.55 11.67
CA VAL A 314 -7.23 12.93 10.34
C VAL A 314 -8.52 12.23 9.97
N TYR A 315 -8.98 12.46 8.75
CA TYR A 315 -10.14 11.81 8.14
C TYR A 315 -9.73 11.07 6.88
N GLY A 316 -10.36 9.94 6.60
CA GLY A 316 -10.24 9.22 5.33
C GLY A 316 -11.63 8.91 4.79
N TYR A 317 -12.01 9.51 3.67
CA TYR A 317 -13.36 9.32 3.13
C TYR A 317 -13.32 8.97 1.64
N PRO A 318 -14.24 8.13 1.13
CA PRO A 318 -14.26 7.81 -0.29
C PRO A 318 -14.25 9.07 -1.14
N ILE A 319 -13.45 9.04 -2.21
CA ILE A 319 -13.43 10.14 -3.18
C ILE A 319 -14.82 10.42 -3.73
N GLU A 320 -15.06 11.65 -4.19
CA GLU A 320 -16.36 12.10 -4.63
C GLU A 320 -17.00 11.16 -5.66
N GLU A 321 -16.19 10.63 -6.57
CA GLU A 321 -16.59 9.74 -7.65
C GLU A 321 -17.30 8.46 -7.15
N LEU A 322 -17.01 8.01 -5.91
CA LEU A 322 -17.57 6.77 -5.34
C LEU A 322 -18.69 6.99 -4.31
N ARG A 323 -18.95 8.23 -3.88
CA ARG A 323 -19.91 8.51 -2.80
C ARG A 323 -21.34 8.07 -3.10
N HIS A 324 -21.72 7.99 -4.37
CA HIS A 324 -23.04 7.51 -4.78
C HIS A 324 -23.27 5.99 -4.52
N LEU A 325 -22.19 5.24 -4.24
CA LEU A 325 -22.24 3.82 -3.91
C LEU A 325 -22.52 3.57 -2.42
N LEU A 326 -22.36 4.59 -1.57
CA LEU A 326 -22.48 4.49 -0.13
C LEU A 326 -23.93 4.25 0.31
N LYS A 327 -24.10 3.36 1.28
CA LYS A 327 -25.39 3.02 1.92
C LYS A 327 -25.33 3.34 3.41
N GLU A 328 -26.50 3.43 4.05
CA GLU A 328 -26.63 3.72 5.50
C GLU A 328 -26.81 2.46 6.35
N SER A 329 -27.01 1.31 5.72
CA SER A 329 -27.20 0.03 6.40
C SER A 329 -26.71 -1.14 5.54
N ASP A 330 -26.34 -2.23 6.19
CA ASP A 330 -26.01 -3.52 5.58
C ASP A 330 -26.43 -4.64 6.54
N PRO A 331 -26.96 -5.78 6.07
CA PRO A 331 -27.40 -6.89 6.93
C PRO A 331 -26.29 -7.48 7.82
N ALA A 332 -25.02 -7.39 7.44
CA ALA A 332 -23.91 -7.88 8.24
C ALA A 332 -23.52 -6.94 9.40
N LEU A 333 -24.03 -5.70 9.40
CA LEU A 333 -23.78 -4.71 10.45
C LEU A 333 -25.03 -4.52 11.33
N THR A 334 -24.88 -4.80 12.62
CA THR A 334 -25.93 -4.59 13.63
C THR A 334 -25.58 -3.38 14.50
N ARG A 335 -26.45 -2.38 14.55
CA ARG A 335 -26.33 -1.25 15.48
C ARG A 335 -26.51 -1.71 16.91
N THR A 336 -25.76 -1.12 17.85
CA THR A 336 -25.90 -1.26 19.30
C THR A 336 -26.14 0.09 19.95
N ASP A 337 -26.45 0.13 21.25
CA ASP A 337 -26.61 1.40 21.99
C ASP A 337 -25.32 2.24 22.03
N THR A 338 -24.15 1.61 21.88
CA THR A 338 -22.83 2.26 21.98
C THR A 338 -22.03 2.23 20.70
N GLY A 339 -22.56 1.69 19.58
CA GLY A 339 -21.79 1.58 18.35
C GLY A 339 -22.38 0.60 17.35
N PHE A 340 -21.59 -0.39 16.90
CA PHE A 340 -22.03 -1.47 16.02
C PHE A 340 -21.21 -2.75 16.18
N ILE A 341 -21.76 -3.84 15.67
CA ILE A 341 -21.09 -5.13 15.49
C ILE A 341 -21.21 -5.54 14.03
N ILE A 342 -20.09 -5.91 13.41
CA ILE A 342 -20.04 -6.53 12.07
C ILE A 342 -19.82 -8.03 12.29
N ASN A 343 -20.78 -8.84 11.90
CA ASN A 343 -20.67 -10.29 11.95
C ASN A 343 -19.90 -10.79 10.72
N ARG A 344 -19.00 -11.76 10.95
CA ARG A 344 -18.10 -12.31 9.93
C ARG A 344 -18.16 -13.83 9.96
N GLU A 345 -18.29 -14.45 8.78
CA GLU A 345 -18.37 -15.92 8.72
C GLU A 345 -17.02 -16.56 9.03
N GLY A 346 -16.97 -17.39 10.08
CA GLY A 346 -15.75 -18.12 10.48
C GLY A 346 -14.61 -17.24 11.01
N ARG A 347 -14.91 -15.97 11.38
CA ARG A 347 -13.95 -14.99 11.91
C ARG A 347 -14.53 -14.27 13.12
N ASP A 348 -13.65 -13.67 13.92
CA ASP A 348 -14.10 -12.83 15.04
C ASP A 348 -14.88 -11.61 14.51
N PRO A 349 -15.98 -11.24 15.19
CA PRO A 349 -16.75 -10.06 14.82
C PRO A 349 -15.92 -8.79 15.02
N VAL A 350 -16.18 -7.77 14.21
CA VAL A 350 -15.64 -6.43 14.45
C VAL A 350 -16.61 -5.66 15.31
N VAL A 351 -16.13 -5.15 16.44
CA VAL A 351 -16.92 -4.38 17.41
C VAL A 351 -16.40 -2.95 17.47
N TYR A 352 -17.27 -1.99 17.25
CA TYR A 352 -17.02 -0.58 17.47
C TYR A 352 -17.86 -0.04 18.61
N ASN A 353 -17.21 0.63 19.56
CA ASN A 353 -17.86 1.35 20.64
C ASN A 353 -17.46 2.83 20.54
N GLY A 354 -18.34 3.66 20.02
CA GLY A 354 -18.12 5.08 19.83
C GLY A 354 -19.38 5.78 19.36
N GLU A 355 -19.44 7.11 19.54
CA GLU A 355 -20.56 7.91 19.07
C GLU A 355 -20.65 7.87 17.53
N ILE A 356 -21.83 7.57 17.00
CA ILE A 356 -22.10 7.55 15.58
C ILE A 356 -23.11 8.63 15.22
N LYS A 357 -22.62 9.74 14.66
CA LYS A 357 -23.43 10.83 14.10
C LYS A 357 -23.80 10.58 12.64
N ASP A 358 -22.88 9.97 11.90
CA ASP A 358 -23.06 9.54 10.51
C ASP A 358 -22.38 8.18 10.30
N LEU A 359 -23.02 7.33 9.50
CA LEU A 359 -22.49 6.02 9.11
C LEU A 359 -22.75 5.80 7.64
N LYS A 360 -21.69 5.51 6.90
CA LYS A 360 -21.77 5.12 5.51
C LYS A 360 -21.03 3.79 5.29
N ILE A 361 -21.59 2.97 4.43
CA ILE A 361 -21.11 1.61 4.16
C ILE A 361 -20.97 1.43 2.66
N LEU A 362 -19.83 0.95 2.22
CA LEU A 362 -19.64 0.42 0.88
C LEU A 362 -19.52 -1.10 0.98
N ARG A 363 -20.42 -1.79 0.31
CA ARG A 363 -20.43 -3.25 0.23
C ARG A 363 -20.15 -3.69 -1.20
N ASP A 364 -19.17 -4.58 -1.36
CA ASP A 364 -18.84 -5.17 -2.65
C ASP A 364 -18.48 -6.66 -2.47
N GLY A 365 -19.44 -7.53 -2.78
CA GLY A 365 -19.30 -8.96 -2.51
C GLY A 365 -19.06 -9.26 -1.03
N TYR A 366 -17.91 -9.82 -0.72
CA TYR A 366 -17.46 -10.18 0.63
C TYR A 366 -16.64 -9.06 1.32
N ILE A 367 -16.38 -7.96 0.62
CA ILE A 367 -15.69 -6.80 1.20
C ILE A 367 -16.72 -5.80 1.72
N MET A 368 -16.46 -5.27 2.91
CA MET A 368 -17.22 -4.17 3.49
C MET A 368 -16.25 -3.10 3.97
N GLU A 369 -16.46 -1.87 3.53
CA GLU A 369 -15.79 -0.70 4.09
C GLU A 369 -16.82 0.19 4.78
N VAL A 370 -16.61 0.49 6.07
CA VAL A 370 -17.49 1.28 6.92
C VAL A 370 -16.82 2.60 7.27
N PHE A 371 -17.51 3.69 7.06
CA PHE A 371 -17.05 5.06 7.31
C PHE A 371 -17.93 5.69 8.38
N VAL A 372 -17.34 6.01 9.52
CA VAL A 372 -18.00 6.61 10.67
C VAL A 372 -17.68 8.10 10.72
N ASN A 373 -18.69 8.93 10.96
CA ASN A 373 -18.54 10.38 11.19
C ASN A 373 -17.72 11.07 10.09
N GLY A 374 -18.03 10.79 8.81
CA GLY A 374 -17.33 11.36 7.67
C GLY A 374 -15.91 10.80 7.47
N GLY A 375 -15.60 9.62 8.02
CA GLY A 375 -14.30 8.94 7.90
C GLY A 375 -13.32 9.28 9.02
N GLU A 376 -13.79 9.73 10.18
CA GLU A 376 -12.99 9.83 11.41
C GLU A 376 -12.50 8.43 11.85
N ASP A 377 -13.37 7.42 11.74
CA ASP A 377 -13.01 6.02 11.88
C ASP A 377 -13.46 5.23 10.64
N ILE A 378 -12.63 4.33 10.19
CA ILE A 378 -12.92 3.44 9.06
C ILE A 378 -12.72 1.98 9.50
N PHE A 379 -13.45 1.09 8.85
CA PHE A 379 -13.29 -0.34 9.04
C PHE A 379 -13.31 -1.04 7.69
N SER A 380 -12.15 -1.52 7.26
CA SER A 380 -12.03 -2.45 6.13
C SER A 380 -12.19 -3.87 6.64
N VAL A 381 -13.17 -4.60 6.12
CA VAL A 381 -13.60 -5.88 6.68
C VAL A 381 -13.88 -6.90 5.58
N LEU A 382 -13.30 -8.09 5.73
CA LEU A 382 -13.74 -9.32 5.06
C LEU A 382 -14.87 -9.97 5.88
N LEU A 383 -15.96 -10.27 5.23
CA LEU A 383 -17.15 -10.87 5.86
C LEU A 383 -17.14 -12.39 5.80
#